data_a2cb0d66719f21a37a1d0433aa7675d4
#
_entry.id   a2cb0d66719f21a37a1d0433aa7675d4
#
_cell.length_a   1.000
_cell.length_b   1.000
_cell.length_c   1.000
_cell.angle_alpha   90.00
_cell.angle_beta   90.00
_cell.angle_gamma   90.00
#
_symmetry.space_group_name_H-M   'P 1'
#
loop_
_entity.id
_entity.type
_entity.pdbx_description
1 polymer ?
#
loop_
_entity_poly.entity_id
_entity_poly.type
_entity_poly.pdbx_seq_one_letter_code
_entity_poly.pdbx_strand_id
1 'polypeptide(L)'
;YSIYNAVHDMIHNIKNVRNSWGSLKILKNSEGEIINWNYIVKLHELQCSEKLRAANKLTNKHIYYTNYKMKAIYAIQVFSRSVGKSLKFCREVLKLPEFEHSEATEEFLYIMNDLFDVMNSRSSKGIKLQGPLRESNKQYWLPFFVKAHIYIYGLRNGNTGARMVTEDPKRTGFLGMICNIVAVERIFNQHVASGSLCFLLTYKLSQDFLEHFFGLGKP
;
A
#
# COMPACT_ATOMS: atom_id res chain seq x y z
N TYR A 1 21.52 -6.38 24.09
CA TYR A 1 20.97 -5.22 23.40
C TYR A 1 19.49 -5.46 23.14
N SER A 2 18.61 -4.74 23.82
CA SER A 2 17.17 -4.77 23.60
C SER A 2 16.92 -4.09 22.22
N ILE A 3 16.62 -4.90 21.21
CA ILE A 3 16.27 -4.38 19.88
C ILE A 3 14.81 -3.98 19.96
N TYR A 4 14.55 -2.68 20.02
CA TYR A 4 13.21 -2.14 19.93
C TYR A 4 12.65 -2.37 18.52
N ASN A 5 11.58 -3.15 18.40
CA ASN A 5 10.85 -3.31 17.15
C ASN A 5 9.88 -2.13 17.02
N ALA A 6 10.33 -1.05 16.38
CA ALA A 6 9.45 0.06 16.06
C ALA A 6 8.54 -0.33 14.89
N VAL A 7 7.25 -0.48 15.14
CA VAL A 7 6.23 -0.64 14.12
C VAL A 7 5.57 0.71 13.88
N HIS A 8 5.64 1.19 12.66
CA HIS A 8 4.97 2.41 12.24
C HIS A 8 3.50 2.11 11.92
N ASP A 9 2.60 3.05 12.21
CA ASP A 9 1.20 2.89 11.84
C ASP A 9 1.03 2.75 10.32
N MET A 10 0.51 1.59 9.90
CA MET A 10 0.32 1.27 8.49
C MET A 10 -0.70 2.20 7.82
N ILE A 11 -1.69 2.69 8.57
CA ILE A 11 -2.69 3.65 8.08
C ILE A 11 -2.02 4.99 7.75
N HIS A 12 -1.06 5.44 8.58
CA HIS A 12 -0.25 6.62 8.28
C HIS A 12 0.67 6.41 7.08
N ASN A 13 1.30 5.25 6.99
CA ASN A 13 2.21 4.94 5.89
C ASN A 13 1.49 4.94 4.54
N ILE A 14 0.32 4.29 4.42
CA ILE A 14 -0.44 4.24 3.16
C ILE A 14 -0.93 5.64 2.74
N LYS A 15 -1.34 6.50 3.69
CA LYS A 15 -1.64 7.92 3.41
C LYS A 15 -0.44 8.66 2.84
N ASN A 16 0.72 8.48 3.49
CA ASN A 16 1.96 9.17 3.09
C ASN A 16 2.44 8.70 1.72
N VAL A 17 2.37 7.40 1.42
CA VAL A 17 2.71 6.87 0.08
C VAL A 17 1.78 7.47 -0.99
N ARG A 18 0.45 7.50 -0.77
CA ARG A 18 -0.49 8.11 -1.68
C ARG A 18 -0.17 9.60 -1.90
N ASN A 19 0.09 10.34 -0.82
CA ASN A 19 0.41 11.76 -0.89
C ASN A 19 1.73 12.02 -1.63
N SER A 20 2.73 11.19 -1.39
CA SER A 20 4.03 11.25 -2.07
C SER A 20 3.87 10.98 -3.57
N TRP A 21 3.24 9.86 -3.94
CA TRP A 21 3.01 9.52 -5.35
C TRP A 21 2.15 10.57 -6.06
N GLY A 22 1.04 11.00 -5.46
CA GLY A 22 0.18 12.04 -6.03
C GLY A 22 0.89 13.39 -6.21
N SER A 23 1.91 13.70 -5.38
CA SER A 23 2.72 14.90 -5.50
C SER A 23 3.84 14.77 -6.53
N LEU A 24 4.53 13.63 -6.55
CA LEU A 24 5.61 13.34 -7.50
C LEU A 24 5.07 13.06 -8.90
N LYS A 25 3.81 12.61 -9.01
CA LYS A 25 3.11 12.21 -10.24
C LYS A 25 3.69 10.97 -10.90
N ILE A 26 5.00 10.87 -11.02
CA ILE A 26 5.72 9.80 -11.71
C ILE A 26 6.72 9.17 -10.74
N LEU A 27 6.63 7.86 -10.61
CA LEU A 27 7.67 7.01 -10.03
C LEU A 27 8.18 6.08 -11.12
N LYS A 28 9.33 5.46 -10.89
CA LYS A 28 9.88 4.38 -11.71
C LYS A 28 10.21 3.20 -10.82
N ASN A 29 9.96 1.99 -11.33
CA ASN A 29 10.43 0.77 -10.69
C ASN A 29 11.93 0.52 -10.98
N SER A 30 12.48 -0.58 -10.47
CA SER A 30 13.89 -0.96 -10.69
C SER A 30 14.26 -1.19 -12.16
N GLU A 31 13.27 -1.54 -12.99
CA GLU A 31 13.41 -1.79 -14.42
C GLU A 31 13.28 -0.50 -15.26
N GLY A 32 12.98 0.63 -14.61
CA GLY A 32 12.81 1.93 -15.25
C GLY A 32 11.41 2.17 -15.79
N GLU A 33 10.47 1.25 -15.58
CA GLU A 33 9.09 1.39 -16.04
C GLU A 33 8.33 2.46 -15.23
N ILE A 34 7.42 3.15 -15.89
CA ILE A 34 6.74 4.33 -15.38
C ILE A 34 5.49 3.95 -14.57
N ILE A 35 5.44 4.38 -13.32
CA ILE A 35 4.30 4.33 -12.43
C ILE A 35 3.68 5.72 -12.39
N ASN A 36 2.56 5.91 -13.11
CA ASN A 36 2.02 7.24 -13.39
C ASN A 36 0.68 7.47 -12.68
N TRP A 37 0.64 8.51 -11.84
CA TRP A 37 -0.59 8.97 -11.17
C TRP A 37 -1.69 9.34 -12.15
N ASN A 38 -1.32 9.78 -13.35
CA ASN A 38 -2.30 10.23 -14.36
C ASN A 38 -3.25 9.10 -14.80
N TYR A 39 -2.87 7.84 -14.72
CA TYR A 39 -3.79 6.72 -14.99
C TYR A 39 -4.97 6.70 -14.00
N ILE A 40 -4.75 7.10 -12.74
CA ILE A 40 -5.83 7.19 -11.74
C ILE A 40 -6.78 8.35 -12.09
N VAL A 41 -6.24 9.46 -12.55
CA VAL A 41 -7.01 10.62 -13.00
C VAL A 41 -7.86 10.25 -14.22
N LYS A 42 -7.25 9.70 -15.25
CA LYS A 42 -7.93 9.28 -16.50
C LYS A 42 -9.00 8.22 -16.23
N LEU A 43 -8.73 7.25 -15.35
CA LEU A 43 -9.73 6.24 -14.99
C LEU A 43 -10.95 6.88 -14.32
N HIS A 44 -10.74 7.89 -13.49
CA HIS A 44 -11.86 8.62 -12.88
C HIS A 44 -12.63 9.45 -13.91
N GLU A 45 -11.94 10.15 -14.80
CA GLU A 45 -12.55 10.92 -15.89
C GLU A 45 -13.40 10.04 -16.81
N LEU A 46 -12.86 8.88 -17.23
CA LEU A 46 -13.58 7.88 -18.02
C LEU A 46 -14.87 7.41 -17.33
N GLN A 47 -14.81 7.19 -16.02
CA GLN A 47 -15.99 6.75 -15.26
C GLN A 47 -17.06 7.85 -15.16
N CYS A 48 -16.63 9.10 -15.12
CA CYS A 48 -17.56 10.25 -15.10
C CYS A 48 -18.23 10.45 -16.47
N SER A 49 -17.48 10.31 -17.58
CA SER A 49 -18.01 10.50 -18.95
C SER A 49 -18.95 9.37 -19.35
N GLU A 50 -18.53 8.13 -19.15
CA GLU A 50 -19.27 6.94 -19.59
C GLU A 50 -20.34 6.48 -18.61
N LYS A 51 -20.46 7.11 -17.43
CA LYS A 51 -21.29 6.65 -16.30
C LYS A 51 -21.02 5.19 -15.90
N LEU A 52 -19.87 4.65 -16.31
CA LEU A 52 -19.45 3.27 -16.10
C LEU A 52 -18.61 3.20 -14.84
N ARG A 53 -19.16 2.66 -13.77
CA ARG A 53 -18.39 2.39 -12.55
C ARG A 53 -17.73 1.01 -12.68
N ALA A 54 -16.50 0.96 -13.13
CA ALA A 54 -15.71 -0.27 -13.25
C ALA A 54 -15.34 -0.86 -11.86
N ALA A 55 -16.33 -1.11 -11.02
CA ALA A 55 -16.22 -1.75 -9.69
C ALA A 55 -15.24 -1.08 -8.70
N ASN A 56 -14.81 0.15 -8.94
CA ASN A 56 -13.96 0.91 -8.03
C ASN A 56 -14.72 2.09 -7.39
N LYS A 57 -14.18 2.61 -6.29
CA LYS A 57 -14.80 3.68 -5.50
C LYS A 57 -14.16 5.05 -5.76
N LEU A 58 -13.50 5.25 -6.91
CA LEU A 58 -12.86 6.51 -7.22
C LEU A 58 -13.88 7.64 -7.35
N THR A 59 -13.55 8.78 -6.77
CA THR A 59 -14.33 10.03 -6.81
C THR A 59 -13.38 11.21 -6.86
N ASN A 60 -13.88 12.40 -7.05
CA ASN A 60 -13.11 13.65 -6.99
C ASN A 60 -12.23 13.76 -5.73
N LYS A 61 -12.67 13.21 -4.60
CA LYS A 61 -11.91 13.23 -3.33
C LYS A 61 -10.59 12.46 -3.40
N HIS A 62 -10.50 11.46 -4.28
CA HIS A 62 -9.28 10.68 -4.51
C HIS A 62 -8.31 11.43 -5.40
N ILE A 63 -8.82 12.10 -6.42
CA ILE A 63 -8.03 12.85 -7.40
C ILE A 63 -7.53 14.16 -6.81
N TYR A 64 -8.42 14.93 -6.17
CA TYR A 64 -8.08 16.17 -5.46
C TYR A 64 -7.67 15.88 -4.01
N TYR A 65 -6.81 14.87 -3.84
CA TYR A 65 -6.40 14.35 -2.54
C TYR A 65 -5.76 15.39 -1.61
N THR A 66 -5.28 16.51 -2.12
CA THR A 66 -4.65 17.58 -1.32
C THR A 66 -5.56 18.11 -0.23
N ASN A 67 -6.87 18.17 -0.47
CA ASN A 67 -7.89 18.55 0.50
C ASN A 67 -8.24 17.40 1.47
N TYR A 68 -7.78 16.19 1.17
CA TYR A 68 -8.12 14.96 1.90
C TYR A 68 -6.88 14.16 2.31
N LYS A 69 -5.74 14.83 2.48
CA LYS A 69 -4.45 14.18 2.81
C LYS A 69 -4.53 13.29 4.05
N MET A 70 -5.32 13.71 5.05
CA MET A 70 -5.45 13.00 6.32
C MET A 70 -6.45 11.84 6.29
N LYS A 71 -7.29 11.73 5.28
CA LYS A 71 -8.32 10.67 5.18
C LYS A 71 -7.74 9.39 4.58
N ALA A 72 -7.47 8.42 5.44
CA ALA A 72 -6.87 7.13 5.06
C ALA A 72 -7.74 6.34 4.08
N ILE A 73 -9.07 6.39 4.23
CA ILE A 73 -9.99 5.63 3.38
C ILE A 73 -9.77 5.92 1.89
N TYR A 74 -9.49 7.18 1.53
CA TYR A 74 -9.24 7.54 0.13
C TYR A 74 -7.89 7.01 -0.37
N ALA A 75 -6.88 6.91 0.50
CA ALA A 75 -5.60 6.29 0.13
C ALA A 75 -5.77 4.78 -0.12
N ILE A 76 -6.44 4.08 0.81
CA ILE A 76 -6.72 2.65 0.70
C ILE A 76 -7.52 2.33 -0.56
N GLN A 77 -8.52 3.17 -0.89
CA GLN A 77 -9.34 2.98 -2.08
C GLN A 77 -8.57 3.21 -3.39
N VAL A 78 -7.63 4.15 -3.44
CA VAL A 78 -6.73 4.34 -4.59
C VAL A 78 -5.89 3.08 -4.82
N PHE A 79 -5.32 2.51 -3.77
CA PHE A 79 -4.48 1.31 -3.86
C PHE A 79 -5.27 0.00 -3.94
N SER A 80 -6.59 0.05 -4.07
CA SER A 80 -7.40 -1.17 -4.11
C SER A 80 -7.16 -2.00 -5.37
N ARG A 81 -7.27 -3.32 -5.24
CA ARG A 81 -7.20 -4.25 -6.38
C ARG A 81 -8.24 -3.94 -7.45
N SER A 82 -9.39 -3.35 -7.09
CA SER A 82 -10.41 -2.95 -8.07
C SER A 82 -9.91 -1.86 -9.00
N VAL A 83 -9.13 -0.88 -8.51
CA VAL A 83 -8.52 0.15 -9.35
C VAL A 83 -7.51 -0.46 -10.32
N GLY A 84 -6.61 -1.32 -9.85
CA GLY A 84 -5.65 -2.01 -10.72
C GLY A 84 -6.33 -2.87 -11.79
N LYS A 85 -7.37 -3.64 -11.41
CA LYS A 85 -8.17 -4.42 -12.37
C LYS A 85 -8.88 -3.54 -13.40
N SER A 86 -9.34 -2.36 -13.02
CA SER A 86 -9.98 -1.42 -13.94
C SER A 86 -8.98 -0.85 -14.94
N LEU A 87 -7.75 -0.52 -14.53
CA LEU A 87 -6.68 -0.12 -15.46
C LEU A 87 -6.39 -1.24 -16.46
N LYS A 88 -6.20 -2.47 -15.97
CA LYS A 88 -5.99 -3.64 -16.81
C LYS A 88 -7.13 -3.84 -17.80
N PHE A 89 -8.38 -3.71 -17.37
CA PHE A 89 -9.55 -3.83 -18.23
C PHE A 89 -9.57 -2.76 -19.32
N CYS A 90 -9.28 -1.50 -18.98
CA CYS A 90 -9.21 -0.40 -19.95
C CYS A 90 -8.12 -0.66 -21.01
N ARG A 91 -6.96 -1.20 -20.59
CA ARG A 91 -5.83 -1.51 -21.47
C ARG A 91 -6.08 -2.75 -22.34
N GLU A 92 -6.47 -3.89 -21.74
CA GLU A 92 -6.51 -5.18 -22.43
C GLU A 92 -7.82 -5.44 -23.16
N VAL A 93 -8.94 -5.02 -22.58
CA VAL A 93 -10.28 -5.32 -23.10
C VAL A 93 -10.81 -4.17 -23.94
N LEU A 94 -10.81 -2.95 -23.38
CA LEU A 94 -11.28 -1.79 -24.11
C LEU A 94 -10.24 -1.22 -25.07
N LYS A 95 -8.96 -1.60 -24.91
CA LYS A 95 -7.83 -1.17 -25.76
C LYS A 95 -7.75 0.33 -25.94
N LEU A 96 -7.99 1.06 -24.84
CA LEU A 96 -7.96 2.53 -24.83
C LEU A 96 -6.51 3.02 -24.84
N PRO A 97 -6.08 3.81 -25.84
CA PRO A 97 -4.69 4.26 -25.97
C PRO A 97 -4.15 5.01 -24.76
N GLU A 98 -5.01 5.73 -24.05
CA GLU A 98 -4.64 6.49 -22.85
C GLU A 98 -4.24 5.61 -21.65
N PHE A 99 -4.50 4.29 -21.69
CA PHE A 99 -4.11 3.32 -20.66
C PHE A 99 -2.98 2.39 -21.12
N GLU A 100 -2.46 2.60 -22.32
CA GLU A 100 -1.28 1.90 -22.80
C GLU A 100 -0.11 2.07 -21.82
N HIS A 101 0.67 1.02 -21.60
CA HIS A 101 1.79 1.00 -20.66
C HIS A 101 1.42 1.24 -19.18
N SER A 102 0.20 0.86 -18.75
CA SER A 102 -0.23 0.98 -17.34
C SER A 102 0.24 -0.16 -16.43
N GLU A 103 0.93 -1.17 -16.95
CA GLU A 103 1.31 -2.43 -16.26
C GLU A 103 2.08 -2.15 -14.95
N ALA A 104 3.11 -1.32 -15.02
CA ALA A 104 3.89 -0.98 -13.83
C ALA A 104 3.07 -0.25 -12.77
N THR A 105 2.08 0.56 -13.19
CA THR A 105 1.14 1.21 -12.27
C THR A 105 0.20 0.19 -11.64
N GLU A 106 -0.28 -0.79 -12.41
CA GLU A 106 -1.11 -1.88 -11.89
C GLU A 106 -0.35 -2.71 -10.85
N GLU A 107 0.91 -3.09 -11.13
CA GLU A 107 1.74 -3.82 -10.19
C GLU A 107 1.97 -3.05 -8.90
N PHE A 108 2.27 -1.77 -9.00
CA PHE A 108 2.41 -0.89 -7.83
C PHE A 108 1.16 -0.88 -6.97
N LEU A 109 -0.02 -0.73 -7.58
CA LEU A 109 -1.30 -0.78 -6.86
C LEU A 109 -1.50 -2.13 -6.15
N TYR A 110 -1.20 -3.25 -6.82
CA TYR A 110 -1.34 -4.58 -6.22
C TYR A 110 -0.38 -4.81 -5.06
N ILE A 111 0.88 -4.40 -5.19
CA ILE A 111 1.86 -4.53 -4.10
C ILE A 111 1.44 -3.68 -2.89
N MET A 112 0.99 -2.43 -3.11
CA MET A 112 0.51 -1.57 -2.02
C MET A 112 -0.75 -2.11 -1.36
N ASN A 113 -1.72 -2.64 -2.14
CA ASN A 113 -2.91 -3.29 -1.59
C ASN A 113 -2.55 -4.48 -0.71
N ASP A 114 -1.72 -5.38 -1.24
CA ASP A 114 -1.39 -6.62 -0.56
C ASP A 114 -0.55 -6.37 0.70
N LEU A 115 0.35 -5.38 0.64
CA LEU A 115 1.11 -4.97 1.81
C LEU A 115 0.19 -4.35 2.89
N PHE A 116 -0.79 -3.56 2.48
CA PHE A 116 -1.79 -3.04 3.42
C PHE A 116 -2.62 -4.17 4.03
N ASP A 117 -3.08 -5.13 3.23
CA ASP A 117 -3.90 -6.25 3.70
C ASP A 117 -3.14 -7.10 4.74
N VAL A 118 -1.89 -7.48 4.44
CA VAL A 118 -1.09 -8.30 5.36
C VAL A 118 -0.68 -7.54 6.63
N MET A 119 -0.44 -6.23 6.53
CA MET A 119 -0.08 -5.38 7.69
C MET A 119 -1.29 -4.92 8.51
N ASN A 120 -2.51 -5.14 8.04
CA ASN A 120 -3.76 -4.77 8.71
C ASN A 120 -4.70 -5.99 8.87
N SER A 121 -4.13 -7.19 8.96
CA SER A 121 -4.89 -8.42 9.15
C SER A 121 -5.61 -8.41 10.49
N ARG A 122 -6.96 -8.48 10.46
CA ARG A 122 -7.85 -8.37 11.62
C ARG A 122 -8.54 -9.68 11.99
N SER A 123 -8.70 -10.59 11.03
CA SER A 123 -9.46 -11.80 11.22
C SER A 123 -8.58 -13.02 11.44
N SER A 124 -8.81 -13.76 12.53
CA SER A 124 -8.16 -15.05 12.77
C SER A 124 -8.55 -16.13 11.74
N LYS A 125 -9.66 -15.92 11.02
CA LYS A 125 -10.19 -16.79 9.96
C LYS A 125 -9.84 -16.28 8.55
N GLY A 126 -9.10 -15.17 8.43
CA GLY A 126 -8.67 -14.63 7.15
C GLY A 126 -7.79 -15.63 6.40
N ILE A 127 -7.78 -15.52 5.08
CA ILE A 127 -7.01 -16.39 4.19
C ILE A 127 -5.94 -15.60 3.44
N LYS A 128 -4.89 -16.28 2.99
CA LYS A 128 -3.77 -15.69 2.25
C LYS A 128 -3.18 -14.50 3.02
N LEU A 129 -2.97 -13.37 2.34
CA LEU A 129 -2.40 -12.15 2.91
C LEU A 129 -3.34 -11.37 3.85
N GLN A 130 -4.65 -11.67 3.85
CA GLN A 130 -5.61 -11.08 4.78
C GLN A 130 -5.77 -11.88 6.08
N GLY A 131 -5.13 -13.03 6.15
CA GLY A 131 -5.12 -13.90 7.32
C GLY A 131 -4.05 -13.53 8.35
N PRO A 132 -4.11 -14.14 9.53
CA PRO A 132 -3.09 -14.00 10.54
C PRO A 132 -1.77 -14.63 10.08
N LEU A 133 -0.65 -14.09 10.50
CA LEU A 133 0.65 -14.71 10.23
C LEU A 133 0.83 -15.93 11.13
N ARG A 134 1.03 -17.08 10.51
CA ARG A 134 1.24 -18.38 11.14
C ARG A 134 2.46 -19.06 10.54
N GLU A 135 3.05 -20.02 11.26
CA GLU A 135 4.12 -20.87 10.69
C GLU A 135 3.58 -21.67 9.49
N SER A 136 2.34 -22.18 9.59
CA SER A 136 1.71 -22.98 8.53
C SER A 136 1.44 -22.20 7.21
N ASN A 137 1.41 -20.87 7.23
CA ASN A 137 1.22 -20.07 6.03
C ASN A 137 2.41 -19.16 5.68
N LYS A 138 3.54 -19.35 6.35
CA LYS A 138 4.78 -18.57 6.15
C LYS A 138 5.27 -18.58 4.70
N GLN A 139 5.08 -19.71 4.02
CA GLN A 139 5.41 -19.87 2.60
C GLN A 139 4.67 -18.89 1.65
N TYR A 140 3.59 -18.24 2.10
CA TYR A 140 2.84 -17.27 1.28
C TYR A 140 3.23 -15.83 1.60
N TRP A 141 3.33 -15.46 2.89
CA TRP A 141 3.57 -14.07 3.26
C TRP A 141 5.04 -13.70 3.28
N LEU A 142 5.96 -14.62 3.62
CA LEU A 142 7.38 -14.29 3.68
C LEU A 142 8.00 -13.96 2.31
N PRO A 143 7.77 -14.76 1.24
CA PRO A 143 8.22 -14.38 -0.10
C PRO A 143 7.59 -13.06 -0.58
N PHE A 144 6.36 -12.78 -0.19
CA PHE A 144 5.72 -11.51 -0.50
C PHE A 144 6.41 -10.35 0.23
N PHE A 145 6.79 -10.49 1.49
CA PHE A 145 7.54 -9.46 2.22
C PHE A 145 8.88 -9.17 1.55
N VAL A 146 9.60 -10.20 1.14
CA VAL A 146 10.86 -10.04 0.39
C VAL A 146 10.61 -9.28 -0.93
N LYS A 147 9.62 -9.71 -1.70
CA LYS A 147 9.22 -9.02 -2.95
C LYS A 147 8.88 -7.56 -2.70
N ALA A 148 8.01 -7.27 -1.74
CA ALA A 148 7.55 -5.92 -1.43
C ALA A 148 8.70 -5.02 -0.95
N HIS A 149 9.60 -5.55 -0.11
CA HIS A 149 10.78 -4.83 0.36
C HIS A 149 11.69 -4.42 -0.81
N ILE A 150 12.08 -5.38 -1.65
CA ILE A 150 12.95 -5.14 -2.81
C ILE A 150 12.28 -4.14 -3.77
N TYR A 151 10.99 -4.32 -4.03
CA TYR A 151 10.23 -3.45 -4.91
C TYR A 151 10.20 -2.01 -4.41
N ILE A 152 9.83 -1.77 -3.15
CA ILE A 152 9.75 -0.42 -2.57
C ILE A 152 11.13 0.22 -2.52
N TYR A 153 12.17 -0.54 -2.15
CA TYR A 153 13.54 -0.05 -2.11
C TYR A 153 14.05 0.34 -3.50
N GLY A 154 13.63 -0.37 -4.56
CA GLY A 154 14.00 -0.09 -5.95
C GLY A 154 13.24 1.08 -6.59
N LEU A 155 12.18 1.61 -5.94
CA LEU A 155 11.41 2.73 -6.49
C LEU A 155 12.24 4.01 -6.57
N ARG A 156 12.06 4.76 -7.66
CA ARG A 156 12.75 6.02 -7.93
C ARG A 156 11.77 7.14 -8.24
N ASN A 157 12.17 8.36 -7.93
CA ASN A 157 11.46 9.57 -8.34
C ASN A 157 11.59 9.74 -9.87
N GLY A 158 10.48 9.69 -10.59
CA GLY A 158 10.47 9.78 -12.05
C GLY A 158 10.88 11.14 -12.60
N ASN A 159 10.76 12.22 -11.81
CA ASN A 159 11.08 13.58 -12.25
C ASN A 159 12.58 13.90 -12.13
N THR A 160 13.25 13.35 -11.12
CA THR A 160 14.69 13.59 -10.88
C THR A 160 15.57 12.47 -11.46
N GLY A 161 14.97 11.43 -11.99
CA GLY A 161 15.60 10.34 -12.76
C GLY A 161 16.44 9.35 -11.99
N ALA A 162 17.13 9.75 -10.92
CA ALA A 162 18.11 8.91 -10.23
C ALA A 162 17.83 8.69 -8.74
N ARG A 163 17.11 9.60 -8.07
CA ARG A 163 16.94 9.54 -6.62
C ARG A 163 15.95 8.45 -6.23
N MET A 164 16.35 7.57 -5.32
CA MET A 164 15.46 6.58 -4.72
C MET A 164 14.35 7.28 -3.91
N VAL A 165 13.14 6.72 -3.88
CA VAL A 165 12.05 7.26 -3.05
C VAL A 165 12.39 7.23 -1.56
N THR A 166 13.27 6.33 -1.13
CA THR A 166 13.79 6.21 0.24
C THR A 166 14.74 7.34 0.63
N GLU A 167 15.25 8.08 -0.33
CA GLU A 167 16.15 9.24 -0.15
C GLU A 167 15.42 10.57 -0.44
N ASP A 168 14.22 10.50 -1.00
CA ASP A 168 13.42 11.68 -1.33
C ASP A 168 12.92 12.40 -0.06
N PRO A 169 12.75 13.73 -0.05
CA PRO A 169 12.09 14.43 1.07
C PRO A 169 10.71 13.87 1.45
N LYS A 170 10.03 13.20 0.52
CA LYS A 170 8.72 12.58 0.72
C LYS A 170 8.77 11.07 1.06
N ARG A 171 9.91 10.59 1.55
CA ARG A 171 10.23 9.18 1.82
C ARG A 171 9.43 8.53 2.96
N THR A 172 8.86 9.31 3.88
CA THR A 172 8.34 8.83 5.17
C THR A 172 7.43 7.62 5.05
N GLY A 173 6.49 7.62 4.11
CA GLY A 173 5.57 6.49 3.93
C GLY A 173 6.27 5.23 3.42
N PHE A 174 7.18 5.37 2.48
CA PHE A 174 7.94 4.25 1.91
C PHE A 174 8.90 3.64 2.94
N LEU A 175 9.64 4.46 3.67
CA LEU A 175 10.50 4.00 4.76
C LEU A 175 9.70 3.31 5.87
N GLY A 176 8.56 3.89 6.26
CA GLY A 176 7.69 3.29 7.25
C GLY A 176 7.17 1.90 6.83
N MET A 177 6.88 1.69 5.53
CA MET A 177 6.51 0.38 5.02
C MET A 177 7.67 -0.63 5.09
N ILE A 178 8.88 -0.23 4.69
CA ILE A 178 10.08 -1.07 4.79
C ILE A 178 10.36 -1.44 6.25
N CYS A 179 10.33 -0.46 7.15
CA CYS A 179 10.52 -0.71 8.59
C CYS A 179 9.48 -1.69 9.13
N ASN A 180 8.20 -1.57 8.71
CA ASN A 180 7.15 -2.48 9.14
C ASN A 180 7.39 -3.91 8.66
N ILE A 181 7.82 -4.12 7.41
CA ILE A 181 8.16 -5.46 6.90
C ILE A 181 9.19 -6.12 7.81
N VAL A 182 10.29 -5.42 8.08
CA VAL A 182 11.37 -5.94 8.93
C VAL A 182 10.92 -6.16 10.38
N ALA A 183 10.17 -5.21 10.95
CA ALA A 183 9.70 -5.31 12.33
C ALA A 183 8.70 -6.46 12.52
N VAL A 184 7.74 -6.62 11.62
CA VAL A 184 6.73 -7.68 11.68
C VAL A 184 7.37 -9.06 11.53
N GLU A 185 8.34 -9.22 10.63
CA GLU A 185 9.09 -10.47 10.49
C GLU A 185 9.86 -10.82 11.77
N ARG A 186 10.52 -9.84 12.40
CA ARG A 186 11.22 -10.04 13.67
C ARG A 186 10.26 -10.43 14.80
N ILE A 187 9.15 -9.72 14.94
CA ILE A 187 8.11 -10.02 15.93
C ILE A 187 7.57 -11.44 15.72
N PHE A 188 7.32 -11.81 14.46
CA PHE A 188 6.89 -13.16 14.12
C PHE A 188 7.90 -14.21 14.58
N ASN A 189 9.16 -14.04 14.22
CA ASN A 189 10.23 -14.98 14.60
C ASN A 189 10.40 -15.06 16.13
N GLN A 190 10.28 -13.93 16.83
CA GLN A 190 10.44 -13.87 18.27
C GLN A 190 9.28 -14.51 19.03
N HIS A 191 8.05 -14.43 18.55
CA HIS A 191 6.86 -14.82 19.30
C HIS A 191 6.08 -15.98 18.70
N VAL A 192 5.97 -16.10 17.38
CA VAL A 192 5.22 -17.18 16.74
C VAL A 192 6.12 -18.36 16.44
N ALA A 193 7.26 -18.15 15.80
CA ALA A 193 8.19 -19.23 15.51
C ALA A 193 8.79 -19.85 16.78
N SER A 194 8.92 -19.08 17.87
CA SER A 194 9.33 -19.61 19.20
C SER A 194 8.24 -20.37 19.93
N GLY A 195 6.99 -20.37 19.43
CA GLY A 195 5.86 -21.04 20.06
C GLY A 195 5.16 -20.24 21.17
N SER A 196 5.61 -19.00 21.46
CA SER A 196 4.97 -18.14 22.48
C SER A 196 3.56 -17.68 22.06
N LEU A 197 3.30 -17.57 20.77
CA LEU A 197 2.02 -17.23 20.18
C LEU A 197 1.66 -18.21 19.05
N CYS A 198 0.38 -18.58 18.94
CA CYS A 198 -0.09 -19.43 17.85
C CYS A 198 -0.14 -18.69 16.51
N PHE A 199 -0.29 -17.37 16.52
CA PHE A 199 -0.36 -16.51 15.35
C PHE A 199 -0.21 -15.04 15.71
N LEU A 200 0.07 -14.20 14.70
CA LEU A 200 0.15 -12.76 14.83
C LEU A 200 -0.93 -12.09 13.98
N LEU A 201 -1.80 -11.30 14.61
CA LEU A 201 -2.72 -10.36 13.94
C LEU A 201 -2.05 -9.00 13.84
N THR A 202 -1.62 -8.65 12.65
CA THR A 202 -0.77 -7.47 12.42
C THR A 202 -1.46 -6.14 12.72
N TYR A 203 -2.81 -6.05 12.60
CA TYR A 203 -3.54 -4.85 13.00
C TYR A 203 -3.37 -4.49 14.47
N LYS A 204 -3.04 -5.47 15.33
CA LYS A 204 -2.75 -5.24 16.76
C LYS A 204 -1.47 -4.45 16.99
N LEU A 205 -0.62 -4.36 15.99
CA LEU A 205 0.62 -3.58 16.02
C LEU A 205 0.40 -2.11 15.61
N SER A 206 -0.83 -1.74 15.18
CA SER A 206 -1.18 -0.36 14.84
C SER A 206 -1.43 0.49 16.09
N GLN A 207 -1.40 1.81 15.91
CA GLN A 207 -1.71 2.78 16.97
C GLN A 207 -3.22 3.01 17.15
N ASP A 208 -4.09 2.36 16.36
CA ASP A 208 -5.55 2.53 16.41
C ASP A 208 -6.11 2.37 17.83
N PHE A 209 -5.55 1.47 18.64
CA PHE A 209 -5.97 1.25 20.01
C PHE A 209 -5.68 2.46 20.93
N LEU A 210 -4.53 3.09 20.75
CA LEU A 210 -4.16 4.28 21.52
C LEU A 210 -5.03 5.47 21.11
N GLU A 211 -5.22 5.66 19.80
CA GLU A 211 -6.10 6.73 19.29
C GLU A 211 -7.54 6.54 19.76
N HIS A 212 -8.05 5.32 19.80
CA HIS A 212 -9.38 5.03 20.32
C HIS A 212 -9.49 5.28 21.83
N PHE A 213 -8.48 4.84 22.59
CA PHE A 213 -8.40 5.08 24.03
C PHE A 213 -8.39 6.58 24.37
N PHE A 214 -7.53 7.36 23.69
CA PHE A 214 -7.48 8.82 23.88
C PHE A 214 -8.67 9.55 23.26
N GLY A 215 -9.34 8.98 22.27
CA GLY A 215 -10.56 9.50 21.65
C GLY A 215 -11.79 9.39 22.56
N LEU A 216 -11.86 8.36 23.42
CA LEU A 216 -12.93 8.17 24.40
C LEU A 216 -12.84 9.16 25.59
N GLY A 217 -11.71 9.82 25.76
CA GLY A 217 -11.49 10.83 26.82
C GLY A 217 -11.78 12.27 26.41
N LYS A 218 -12.32 12.52 25.23
CA LYS A 218 -12.75 13.86 24.82
C LYS A 218 -14.24 14.02 25.11
N PRO A 219 -14.61 15.02 25.93
CA PRO A 219 -16.01 15.33 26.24
C PRO A 219 -16.77 15.80 25.00
#